data_1739683907e534f0cc87f5e65dac25c5
#
_entry.id   1739683907e534f0cc87f5e65dac25c5
#
_cell.length_a   1.000
_cell.length_b   1.000
_cell.length_c   1.000
_cell.angle_alpha   90.00
_cell.angle_beta   90.00
_cell.angle_gamma   90.00
#
_symmetry.space_group_name_H-M   'P 1'
#
loop_
_entity.id
_entity.type
_entity.pdbx_description
1 polymer ?
#
loop_
_entity_poly.entity_id
_entity_poly.type
_entity_poly.pdbx_seq_one_letter_code
_entity_poly.pdbx_strand_id
1 'polypeptide(L)'
;RRDALDMARTTANRALTATVLRAGLQIQAWREEQAAPETIRRLAQLNRDLLDALCGLLAQSDEFSMAASLRRLEEAAPLGGVAPALNPHTELTLKGNAENEYCRSHHYELAAYVYRKETAAFWDDILARVEAGDRAEWPFPSELAAQAKAIEDEFYATPLAQMAPQATRGPAELADALRGLAALVGALREQVEPSRLK
;
A
#
# COMPACT_ATOMS: atom_id res chain seq x y z
N ARG A 1 -3.17 -17.46 -13.55
CA ARG A 1 -3.26 -16.01 -13.38
C ARG A 1 -3.48 -15.64 -11.91
N ARG A 2 -4.48 -16.21 -11.26
CA ARG A 2 -4.83 -15.92 -9.84
C ARG A 2 -3.66 -16.21 -8.91
N ASP A 3 -3.12 -17.43 -8.97
CA ASP A 3 -2.00 -17.85 -8.11
C ASP A 3 -0.78 -16.94 -8.26
N ALA A 4 -0.48 -16.49 -9.49
CA ALA A 4 0.62 -15.57 -9.73
C ALA A 4 0.38 -14.19 -9.06
N LEU A 5 -0.86 -13.69 -9.11
CA LEU A 5 -1.24 -12.44 -8.42
C LEU A 5 -1.16 -12.58 -6.90
N ASP A 6 -1.64 -13.69 -6.35
CA ASP A 6 -1.59 -13.96 -4.91
C ASP A 6 -0.16 -14.10 -4.40
N MET A 7 0.70 -14.77 -5.16
CA MET A 7 2.14 -14.87 -4.84
C MET A 7 2.83 -13.50 -4.92
N ALA A 8 2.56 -12.73 -5.97
CA ALA A 8 3.14 -11.41 -6.16
C ALA A 8 2.71 -10.44 -5.06
N ARG A 9 1.44 -10.43 -4.71
CA ARG A 9 0.89 -9.67 -3.60
C ARG A 9 1.57 -10.00 -2.26
N THR A 10 1.71 -11.28 -1.97
CA THR A 10 2.41 -11.76 -0.75
C THR A 10 3.87 -11.30 -0.76
N THR A 11 4.54 -11.37 -1.91
CA THR A 11 5.92 -10.94 -2.07
C THR A 11 6.04 -9.42 -1.87
N ALA A 12 5.15 -8.63 -2.47
CA ALA A 12 5.12 -7.18 -2.29
C ALA A 12 4.96 -6.79 -0.81
N ASN A 13 4.05 -7.43 -0.09
CA ASN A 13 3.84 -7.17 1.34
C ASN A 13 5.07 -7.49 2.19
N ARG A 14 5.71 -8.61 1.94
CA ARG A 14 6.94 -8.96 2.65
C ARG A 14 8.05 -7.96 2.36
N ALA A 15 8.17 -7.51 1.11
CA ALA A 15 9.13 -6.50 0.73
C ALA A 15 8.82 -5.14 1.39
N LEU A 16 7.55 -4.71 1.42
CA LEU A 16 7.12 -3.50 2.13
C LEU A 16 7.49 -3.56 3.62
N THR A 17 7.17 -4.65 4.29
CA THR A 17 7.55 -4.85 5.70
C THR A 17 9.06 -4.81 5.88
N ALA A 18 9.82 -5.47 5.01
CA ALA A 18 11.27 -5.52 5.09
C ALA A 18 11.91 -4.13 4.89
N THR A 19 11.36 -3.29 3.99
CA THR A 19 11.86 -1.91 3.81
C THR A 19 11.66 -1.06 5.06
N VAL A 20 10.49 -1.15 5.71
CA VAL A 20 10.19 -0.40 6.95
C VAL A 20 11.11 -0.84 8.08
N LEU A 21 11.24 -2.16 8.31
CA LEU A 21 12.14 -2.70 9.33
C LEU A 21 13.59 -2.28 9.09
N ARG A 22 14.05 -2.37 7.84
CA ARG A 22 15.42 -1.96 7.48
C ARG A 22 15.63 -0.46 7.66
N ALA A 23 14.64 0.35 7.31
CA ALA A 23 14.72 1.79 7.52
C ALA A 23 14.79 2.15 9.00
N GLY A 24 14.02 1.48 9.87
CA GLY A 24 14.13 1.66 11.32
C GLY A 24 15.54 1.43 11.84
N LEU A 25 16.20 0.34 11.41
CA LEU A 25 17.59 0.05 11.75
C LEU A 25 18.55 1.13 11.20
N GLN A 26 18.33 1.62 9.99
CA GLN A 26 19.17 2.66 9.40
C GLN A 26 18.96 4.03 10.07
N ILE A 27 17.75 4.35 10.50
CA ILE A 27 17.46 5.56 11.28
C ILE A 27 18.19 5.50 12.63
N GLN A 28 18.15 4.35 13.30
CA GLN A 28 18.88 4.18 14.54
C GLN A 28 20.40 4.36 14.33
N ALA A 29 20.98 3.68 13.36
CA ALA A 29 22.40 3.80 13.03
C ALA A 29 22.77 5.24 12.62
N TRP A 30 21.90 5.95 11.90
CA TRP A 30 22.13 7.35 11.55
C TRP A 30 22.10 8.27 12.78
N ARG A 31 21.20 8.02 13.74
CA ARG A 31 21.18 8.75 15.02
C ARG A 31 22.49 8.58 15.79
N GLU A 32 23.06 7.40 15.75
CA GLU A 32 24.34 7.04 16.39
C GLU A 32 25.57 7.44 15.55
N GLU A 33 25.39 8.19 14.46
CA GLU A 33 26.44 8.62 13.53
C GLU A 33 27.17 7.48 12.78
N GLN A 34 26.56 6.29 12.74
CA GLN A 34 27.13 5.09 12.13
C GLN A 34 26.65 4.87 10.69
N ALA A 35 25.64 5.61 10.23
CA ALA A 35 25.09 5.49 8.90
C ALA A 35 24.79 6.85 8.25
N ALA A 36 24.87 6.87 6.92
CA ALA A 36 24.55 8.04 6.11
C ALA A 36 23.02 8.13 5.81
N PRO A 37 22.45 9.35 5.67
CA PRO A 37 21.02 9.54 5.43
C PRO A 37 20.56 9.03 4.06
N GLU A 38 21.47 8.87 3.09
CA GLU A 38 21.16 8.40 1.73
C GLU A 38 20.52 7.03 1.71
N THR A 39 20.89 6.15 2.64
CA THR A 39 20.27 4.81 2.75
C THR A 39 18.81 4.90 3.21
N ILE A 40 18.51 5.82 4.13
CA ILE A 40 17.13 6.07 4.59
C ILE A 40 16.28 6.58 3.41
N ARG A 41 16.80 7.57 2.65
CA ARG A 41 16.12 8.12 1.45
C ARG A 41 15.83 7.04 0.42
N ARG A 42 16.80 6.17 0.13
CA ARG A 42 16.63 5.05 -0.81
C ARG A 42 15.59 4.05 -0.34
N LEU A 43 15.56 3.72 0.95
CA LEU A 43 14.57 2.81 1.51
C LEU A 43 13.16 3.42 1.50
N ALA A 44 13.03 4.73 1.79
CA ALA A 44 11.78 5.45 1.68
C ALA A 44 11.23 5.42 0.25
N GLN A 45 12.08 5.72 -0.74
CA GLN A 45 11.66 5.66 -2.15
C GLN A 45 11.29 4.23 -2.56
N LEU A 46 12.10 3.25 -2.21
CA LEU A 46 11.83 1.85 -2.52
C LEU A 46 10.52 1.36 -1.89
N ASN A 47 10.19 1.81 -0.69
CA ASN A 47 8.92 1.48 -0.05
C ASN A 47 7.73 2.07 -0.81
N ARG A 48 7.82 3.32 -1.25
CA ARG A 48 6.80 3.98 -2.09
C ARG A 48 6.63 3.25 -3.43
N ASP A 49 7.73 2.92 -4.11
CA ASP A 49 7.72 2.21 -5.39
C ASP A 49 7.11 0.80 -5.25
N LEU A 50 7.40 0.10 -4.16
CA LEU A 50 6.81 -1.20 -3.85
C LEU A 50 5.30 -1.11 -3.61
N LEU A 51 4.84 -0.04 -2.95
CA LEU A 51 3.41 0.19 -2.74
C LEU A 51 2.71 0.55 -4.06
N ASP A 52 3.34 1.34 -4.92
CA ASP A 52 2.85 1.64 -6.26
C ASP A 52 2.76 0.36 -7.12
N ALA A 53 3.78 -0.50 -7.06
CA ALA A 53 3.76 -1.80 -7.72
C ALA A 53 2.65 -2.70 -7.18
N LEU A 54 2.39 -2.70 -5.87
CA LEU A 54 1.27 -3.42 -5.27
C LEU A 54 -0.06 -2.90 -5.80
N CYS A 55 -0.27 -1.59 -5.84
CA CYS A 55 -1.48 -0.98 -6.43
C CYS A 55 -1.66 -1.41 -7.90
N GLY A 56 -0.60 -1.38 -8.69
CA GLY A 56 -0.62 -1.85 -10.08
C GLY A 56 -1.01 -3.32 -10.22
N LEU A 57 -0.54 -4.19 -9.33
CA LEU A 57 -0.92 -5.61 -9.30
C LEU A 57 -2.39 -5.80 -8.90
N LEU A 58 -2.86 -5.12 -7.87
CA LEU A 58 -4.25 -5.23 -7.40
C LEU A 58 -5.24 -4.75 -8.47
N ALA A 59 -4.86 -3.73 -9.24
CA ALA A 59 -5.64 -3.22 -10.36
C ALA A 59 -5.86 -4.25 -11.48
N GLN A 60 -5.05 -5.32 -11.55
CA GLN A 60 -5.14 -6.35 -12.59
C GLN A 60 -6.28 -7.36 -12.38
N SER A 61 -7.01 -7.31 -11.25
CA SER A 61 -8.10 -8.25 -10.99
C SER A 61 -9.26 -7.61 -10.22
N ASP A 62 -10.48 -7.90 -10.68
CA ASP A 62 -11.71 -7.49 -9.99
C ASP A 62 -11.88 -8.14 -8.60
N GLU A 63 -11.17 -9.24 -8.34
CA GLU A 63 -11.19 -9.88 -7.01
C GLU A 63 -10.58 -9.00 -5.92
N PHE A 64 -9.72 -8.06 -6.32
CA PHE A 64 -9.06 -7.12 -5.41
C PHE A 64 -9.67 -5.71 -5.45
N SER A 65 -10.88 -5.55 -6.03
CA SER A 65 -11.56 -4.26 -6.08
C SER A 65 -12.90 -4.31 -5.35
N MET A 66 -13.06 -3.42 -4.39
CA MET A 66 -14.33 -3.20 -3.70
C MET A 66 -15.39 -2.63 -4.65
N ALA A 67 -14.99 -1.73 -5.55
CA ALA A 67 -15.89 -1.19 -6.57
C ALA A 67 -16.43 -2.29 -7.49
N ALA A 68 -15.60 -3.24 -7.89
CA ALA A 68 -16.04 -4.39 -8.67
C ALA A 68 -16.93 -5.33 -7.86
N SER A 69 -16.70 -5.46 -6.56
CA SER A 69 -17.55 -6.25 -5.66
C SER A 69 -18.92 -5.61 -5.50
N LEU A 70 -18.98 -4.29 -5.31
CA LEU A 70 -20.24 -3.55 -5.25
C LEU A 70 -21.04 -3.71 -6.55
N ARG A 71 -20.40 -3.51 -7.70
CA ARG A 71 -21.05 -3.70 -9.01
C ARG A 71 -21.63 -5.11 -9.17
N ARG A 72 -20.88 -6.16 -8.80
CA ARG A 72 -21.39 -7.54 -8.87
C ARG A 72 -22.60 -7.77 -7.96
N LEU A 73 -22.62 -7.13 -6.79
CA LEU A 73 -23.79 -7.17 -5.90
C LEU A 73 -25.00 -6.49 -6.54
N GLU A 74 -24.80 -5.32 -7.17
CA GLU A 74 -25.84 -4.59 -7.89
C GLU A 74 -26.40 -5.38 -9.08
N GLU A 75 -25.54 -6.02 -9.86
CA GLU A 75 -25.89 -6.85 -11.02
C GLU A 75 -26.62 -8.14 -10.59
N ALA A 76 -26.25 -8.73 -9.47
CA ALA A 76 -26.88 -9.94 -8.95
C ALA A 76 -28.24 -9.67 -8.28
N ALA A 77 -28.49 -8.46 -7.87
CA ALA A 77 -29.69 -8.03 -7.18
C ALA A 77 -31.02 -8.46 -7.85
N PRO A 78 -31.18 -8.24 -9.17
CA PRO A 78 -32.43 -8.61 -9.86
C PRO A 78 -32.62 -10.12 -10.03
N LEU A 79 -31.53 -10.91 -9.99
CA LEU A 79 -31.54 -12.33 -10.32
C LEU A 79 -32.03 -13.21 -9.17
N GLY A 80 -31.99 -12.70 -7.93
CA GLY A 80 -32.29 -13.48 -6.74
C GLY A 80 -33.74 -13.53 -6.29
N GLY A 81 -34.66 -12.82 -6.96
CA GLY A 81 -36.08 -12.73 -6.56
C GLY A 81 -36.29 -12.04 -5.19
N VAL A 82 -35.21 -11.84 -4.47
CA VAL A 82 -35.08 -10.98 -3.30
C VAL A 82 -34.26 -9.83 -3.85
N ALA A 83 -34.86 -8.65 -4.03
CA ALA A 83 -34.05 -7.46 -4.16
C ALA A 83 -33.07 -7.54 -2.98
N PRO A 84 -31.79 -7.82 -3.13
CA PRO A 84 -30.89 -7.60 -2.03
C PRO A 84 -31.12 -6.14 -1.78
N ALA A 85 -31.66 -5.86 -0.64
CA ALA A 85 -31.61 -4.52 -0.16
C ALA A 85 -30.13 -4.21 -0.07
N LEU A 86 -29.56 -3.73 -1.19
CA LEU A 86 -28.38 -2.90 -1.13
C LEU A 86 -28.83 -1.78 -0.24
N ASN A 87 -28.65 -2.01 1.05
CA ASN A 87 -28.99 -1.00 2.01
C ASN A 87 -28.08 0.20 1.66
N PRO A 88 -28.50 1.45 1.92
CA PRO A 88 -27.68 2.63 1.65
C PRO A 88 -26.28 2.56 2.25
N HIS A 89 -26.03 1.62 3.19
CA HIS A 89 -24.75 1.42 3.87
C HIS A 89 -23.89 0.30 3.28
N THR A 90 -24.30 -0.36 2.19
CA THR A 90 -23.51 -1.48 1.61
C THR A 90 -22.10 -1.04 1.24
N GLU A 91 -21.96 0.13 0.66
CA GLU A 91 -20.65 0.69 0.33
C GLU A 91 -19.80 0.98 1.58
N LEU A 92 -20.40 1.61 2.59
CA LEU A 92 -19.76 1.82 3.89
C LEU A 92 -19.35 0.50 4.56
N THR A 93 -20.21 -0.51 4.48
CA THR A 93 -19.90 -1.84 5.01
C THR A 93 -18.73 -2.50 4.29
N LEU A 94 -18.65 -2.38 2.95
CA LEU A 94 -17.52 -2.89 2.18
C LEU A 94 -16.21 -2.19 2.59
N LYS A 95 -16.21 -0.87 2.72
CA LYS A 95 -15.07 -0.08 3.17
C LYS A 95 -14.65 -0.45 4.60
N GLY A 96 -15.59 -0.45 5.53
CA GLY A 96 -15.33 -0.80 6.94
C GLY A 96 -14.85 -2.23 7.12
N ASN A 97 -15.38 -3.21 6.38
CA ASN A 97 -14.90 -4.59 6.42
C ASN A 97 -13.50 -4.71 5.82
N ALA A 98 -13.18 -3.93 4.80
CA ALA A 98 -11.85 -3.91 4.22
C ALA A 98 -10.82 -3.30 5.18
N GLU A 99 -11.22 -2.35 5.99
CA GLU A 99 -10.39 -1.68 6.98
C GLU A 99 -10.23 -2.49 8.26
N ASN A 100 -11.24 -3.27 8.64
CA ASN A 100 -11.15 -4.19 9.76
C ASN A 100 -10.19 -5.35 9.46
N GLU A 101 -9.42 -5.75 10.45
CA GLU A 101 -8.23 -6.62 10.41
C GLU A 101 -8.30 -7.89 9.56
N TYR A 102 -9.49 -8.45 9.38
CA TYR A 102 -9.68 -9.67 8.59
C TYR A 102 -9.58 -9.46 7.08
N CYS A 103 -9.90 -8.27 6.60
CA CYS A 103 -9.95 -7.95 5.17
C CYS A 103 -8.94 -6.88 4.75
N ARG A 104 -8.19 -6.33 5.67
CA ARG A 104 -7.20 -5.25 5.46
C ARG A 104 -6.26 -5.48 4.31
N SER A 105 -6.27 -6.62 3.83
CA SER A 105 -5.02 -6.94 3.23
C SER A 105 -4.92 -6.53 1.81
N HIS A 106 -5.89 -6.25 1.06
CA HIS A 106 -5.44 -6.18 -0.34
C HIS A 106 -6.56 -5.83 -1.31
N HIS A 107 -7.28 -4.79 -0.97
CA HIS A 107 -8.14 -4.11 -1.92
C HIS A 107 -7.38 -2.94 -2.56
N TYR A 108 -7.54 -2.81 -3.86
CA TYR A 108 -6.94 -1.73 -4.65
C TYR A 108 -7.26 -0.36 -4.07
N GLU A 109 -8.53 -0.13 -3.72
CA GLU A 109 -9.02 1.16 -3.23
C GLU A 109 -8.35 1.54 -1.90
N LEU A 110 -8.16 0.60 -0.97
CA LEU A 110 -7.40 0.85 0.25
C LEU A 110 -5.93 1.14 -0.04
N ALA A 111 -5.30 0.32 -0.87
CA ALA A 111 -3.88 0.49 -1.18
C ALA A 111 -3.63 1.84 -1.88
N ALA A 112 -4.48 2.20 -2.84
CA ALA A 112 -4.27 3.40 -3.66
C ALA A 112 -4.72 4.70 -2.97
N TYR A 113 -5.78 4.66 -2.16
CA TYR A 113 -6.40 5.88 -1.61
C TYR A 113 -6.15 6.09 -0.12
N VAL A 114 -5.75 5.05 0.62
CA VAL A 114 -5.38 5.15 2.03
C VAL A 114 -3.89 4.91 2.22
N TYR A 115 -3.41 3.67 2.04
CA TYR A 115 -2.03 3.31 2.40
C TYR A 115 -0.97 4.09 1.65
N ARG A 116 -1.23 4.40 0.38
CA ARG A 116 -0.31 5.20 -0.44
C ARG A 116 -0.14 6.62 0.10
N LYS A 117 -1.24 7.25 0.51
CA LYS A 117 -1.22 8.60 1.07
C LYS A 117 -0.61 8.62 2.47
N GLU A 118 -0.99 7.68 3.34
CA GLU A 118 -0.42 7.56 4.68
C GLU A 118 1.07 7.25 4.64
N THR A 119 1.49 6.34 3.76
CA THR A 119 2.89 5.99 3.57
C THR A 119 3.69 7.20 3.06
N ALA A 120 3.13 7.98 2.14
CA ALA A 120 3.77 9.21 1.66
C ALA A 120 3.97 10.19 2.81
N ALA A 121 2.92 10.49 3.58
CA ALA A 121 2.98 11.41 4.72
C ALA A 121 3.99 10.94 5.78
N PHE A 122 4.00 9.64 6.08
CA PHE A 122 4.95 9.05 7.03
C PHE A 122 6.42 9.22 6.58
N TRP A 123 6.72 8.95 5.32
CA TRP A 123 8.08 9.10 4.82
C TRP A 123 8.48 10.57 4.66
N ASP A 124 7.54 11.46 4.33
CA ASP A 124 7.80 12.90 4.24
C ASP A 124 8.20 13.46 5.62
N ASP A 125 7.51 13.06 6.70
CA ASP A 125 7.89 13.44 8.07
C ASP A 125 9.29 12.91 8.45
N ILE A 126 9.56 11.63 8.21
CA ILE A 126 10.87 11.03 8.50
C ILE A 126 11.97 11.75 7.73
N LEU A 127 11.80 11.97 6.43
CA LEU A 127 12.82 12.60 5.60
C LEU A 127 13.05 14.04 5.99
N ALA A 128 12.00 14.79 6.35
CA ALA A 128 12.14 16.16 6.85
C ALA A 128 12.98 16.21 8.13
N ARG A 129 12.78 15.28 9.07
CA ARG A 129 13.57 15.17 10.30
C ARG A 129 15.02 14.80 10.01
N VAL A 130 15.25 13.88 9.10
CA VAL A 130 16.59 13.48 8.67
C VAL A 130 17.32 14.65 8.02
N GLU A 131 16.66 15.43 7.20
CA GLU A 131 17.21 16.63 6.54
C GLU A 131 17.50 17.76 7.53
N ALA A 132 16.68 17.91 8.55
CA ALA A 132 16.90 18.86 9.64
C ALA A 132 18.05 18.42 10.58
N GLY A 133 18.57 17.20 10.44
CA GLY A 133 19.60 16.65 11.34
C GLY A 133 19.06 16.31 12.72
N ASP A 134 17.73 16.15 12.87
CA ASP A 134 17.07 15.81 14.13
C ASP A 134 17.34 14.36 14.50
N ARG A 135 18.30 14.15 15.38
CA ARG A 135 18.74 12.83 15.87
C ARG A 135 18.08 12.41 17.17
N ALA A 136 17.19 13.22 17.71
CA ALA A 136 16.46 12.89 18.92
C ALA A 136 15.51 11.69 18.71
N GLU A 137 15.01 11.13 19.80
CA GLU A 137 13.92 10.16 19.72
C GLU A 137 12.64 10.88 19.26
N TRP A 138 12.00 10.36 18.22
CA TRP A 138 10.81 10.97 17.64
C TRP A 138 9.55 10.37 18.25
N PRO A 139 8.75 11.12 19.00
CA PRO A 139 7.40 10.69 19.34
C PRO A 139 6.55 10.62 18.04
N PHE A 140 5.51 9.81 18.07
CA PHE A 140 4.55 9.81 16.96
C PHE A 140 3.88 11.19 16.88
N PRO A 141 4.01 11.92 15.76
CA PRO A 141 3.53 13.29 15.68
C PRO A 141 2.01 13.35 15.58
N SER A 142 1.42 14.30 16.32
CA SER A 142 -0.03 14.54 16.29
C SER A 142 -0.53 14.96 14.91
N GLU A 143 0.30 15.69 14.15
CA GLU A 143 0.01 16.12 12.79
C GLU A 143 -0.14 14.93 11.83
N LEU A 144 0.67 13.90 11.99
CA LEU A 144 0.58 12.67 11.19
C LEU A 144 -0.72 11.91 11.49
N ALA A 145 -1.13 11.89 12.77
CA ALA A 145 -2.41 11.30 13.16
C ALA A 145 -3.61 12.08 12.55
N ALA A 146 -3.52 13.42 12.54
CA ALA A 146 -4.54 14.25 11.93
C ALA A 146 -4.60 14.07 10.41
N GLN A 147 -3.44 13.91 9.75
CA GLN A 147 -3.37 13.62 8.31
C GLN A 147 -3.95 12.23 8.00
N ALA A 148 -3.62 11.21 8.77
CA ALA A 148 -4.17 9.87 8.61
C ALA A 148 -5.70 9.88 8.73
N LYS A 149 -6.23 10.59 9.74
CA LYS A 149 -7.68 10.75 9.87
C LYS A 149 -8.31 11.49 8.68
N ALA A 150 -7.70 12.53 8.17
CA ALA A 150 -8.21 13.24 7.00
C ALA A 150 -8.22 12.36 5.74
N ILE A 151 -7.22 11.51 5.55
CA ILE A 151 -7.14 10.53 4.47
C ILE A 151 -8.27 9.51 4.60
N GLU A 152 -8.50 9.00 5.81
CA GLU A 152 -9.59 8.08 6.12
C GLU A 152 -10.96 8.72 5.85
N ASP A 153 -11.20 9.94 6.35
CA ASP A 153 -12.45 10.67 6.14
C ASP A 153 -12.71 10.90 4.63
N GLU A 154 -11.68 11.25 3.85
CA GLU A 154 -11.78 11.37 2.39
C GLU A 154 -12.13 10.02 1.74
N PHE A 155 -11.50 8.93 2.17
CA PHE A 155 -11.77 7.59 1.67
C PHE A 155 -13.23 7.18 1.90
N TYR A 156 -13.76 7.43 3.10
CA TYR A 156 -15.16 7.13 3.40
C TYR A 156 -16.14 8.02 2.65
N ALA A 157 -15.79 9.28 2.41
CA ALA A 157 -16.63 10.22 1.68
C ALA A 157 -16.65 9.98 0.16
N THR A 158 -15.59 9.40 -0.41
CA THR A 158 -15.46 9.20 -1.86
C THR A 158 -16.20 7.95 -2.32
N PRO A 159 -17.14 8.00 -3.28
CA PRO A 159 -17.81 6.81 -3.81
C PRO A 159 -16.84 5.78 -4.41
N LEU A 160 -17.05 4.49 -4.14
CA LEU A 160 -16.21 3.40 -4.68
C LEU A 160 -16.13 3.41 -6.21
N ALA A 161 -17.20 3.81 -6.89
CA ALA A 161 -17.21 3.93 -8.34
C ALA A 161 -16.16 4.93 -8.88
N GLN A 162 -15.84 5.98 -8.12
CA GLN A 162 -14.81 6.96 -8.47
C GLN A 162 -13.38 6.45 -8.17
N MET A 163 -13.28 5.49 -7.28
CA MET A 163 -12.01 4.87 -6.88
C MET A 163 -11.65 3.62 -7.68
N ALA A 164 -12.55 3.15 -8.56
CA ALA A 164 -12.32 1.95 -9.36
C ALA A 164 -11.02 2.04 -10.16
N PRO A 165 -10.25 0.94 -10.25
CA PRO A 165 -9.02 0.94 -11.02
C PRO A 165 -9.26 1.23 -12.49
N GLN A 166 -8.53 2.20 -13.05
CA GLN A 166 -8.58 2.61 -14.45
C GLN A 166 -7.54 1.88 -15.32
N ALA A 167 -6.86 0.90 -14.76
CA ALA A 167 -5.76 0.21 -15.43
C ALA A 167 -6.25 -0.65 -16.59
N THR A 168 -5.53 -0.60 -17.71
CA THR A 168 -5.65 -1.61 -18.76
C THR A 168 -5.25 -2.97 -18.22
N ARG A 169 -6.04 -3.99 -18.53
CA ARG A 169 -5.86 -5.34 -18.00
C ARG A 169 -5.61 -6.34 -19.12
N GLY A 170 -4.50 -7.05 -19.01
CA GLY A 170 -4.14 -8.08 -19.97
C GLY A 170 -2.97 -8.92 -19.51
N PRO A 171 -2.58 -9.95 -20.29
CA PRO A 171 -1.41 -10.76 -19.98
C PRO A 171 -0.10 -9.95 -20.05
N ALA A 172 0.00 -8.99 -20.95
CA ALA A 172 1.19 -8.14 -21.12
C ALA A 172 1.34 -7.21 -19.90
N GLU A 173 0.28 -6.51 -19.52
CA GLU A 173 0.26 -5.59 -18.38
C GLU A 173 0.55 -6.31 -17.06
N LEU A 174 0.00 -7.51 -16.89
CA LEU A 174 0.33 -8.34 -15.72
C LEU A 174 1.80 -8.75 -15.72
N ALA A 175 2.35 -9.15 -16.86
CA ALA A 175 3.75 -9.53 -16.97
C ALA A 175 4.67 -8.34 -16.67
N ASP A 176 4.31 -7.13 -17.12
CA ASP A 176 5.06 -5.90 -16.81
C ASP A 176 5.01 -5.56 -15.32
N ALA A 177 3.84 -5.64 -14.70
CA ALA A 177 3.69 -5.43 -13.25
C ALA A 177 4.52 -6.43 -12.43
N LEU A 178 4.54 -7.71 -12.83
CA LEU A 178 5.35 -8.74 -12.18
C LEU A 178 6.85 -8.50 -12.34
N ARG A 179 7.31 -8.08 -13.54
CA ARG A 179 8.71 -7.71 -13.78
C ARG A 179 9.12 -6.49 -12.95
N GLY A 180 8.27 -5.48 -12.89
CA GLY A 180 8.49 -4.29 -12.06
C GLY A 180 8.67 -4.65 -10.59
N LEU A 181 7.76 -5.46 -10.03
CA LEU A 181 7.90 -5.93 -8.66
C LEU A 181 9.18 -6.73 -8.44
N ALA A 182 9.52 -7.64 -9.35
CA ALA A 182 10.74 -8.45 -9.24
C ALA A 182 12.01 -7.58 -9.21
N ALA A 183 12.06 -6.53 -10.01
CA ALA A 183 13.17 -5.57 -10.02
C ALA A 183 13.29 -4.83 -8.68
N LEU A 184 12.17 -4.37 -8.10
CA LEU A 184 12.16 -3.69 -6.80
C LEU A 184 12.58 -4.63 -5.65
N VAL A 185 12.13 -5.88 -5.67
CA VAL A 185 12.57 -6.89 -4.70
C VAL A 185 14.06 -7.19 -4.85
N GLY A 186 14.59 -7.23 -6.10
CA GLY A 186 16.02 -7.33 -6.38
C GLY A 186 16.80 -6.18 -5.76
N ALA A 187 16.37 -4.94 -5.98
CA ALA A 187 16.99 -3.74 -5.41
C ALA A 187 16.99 -3.74 -3.88
N LEU A 188 15.93 -4.28 -3.24
CA LEU A 188 15.89 -4.45 -1.79
C LEU A 188 16.94 -5.45 -1.31
N ARG A 189 17.10 -6.57 -2.01
CA ARG A 189 18.09 -7.59 -1.65
C ARG A 189 19.52 -7.04 -1.70
N GLU A 190 19.87 -6.28 -2.72
CA GLU A 190 21.18 -5.65 -2.85
C GLU A 190 21.50 -4.69 -1.68
N GLN A 191 20.50 -4.08 -1.08
CA GLN A 191 20.67 -3.24 0.11
C GLN A 191 20.80 -4.04 1.42
N VAL A 192 20.43 -5.31 1.41
CA VAL A 192 20.48 -6.18 2.60
C VAL A 192 21.76 -7.02 2.65
N GLU A 193 22.35 -7.37 1.51
CA GLU A 193 23.46 -8.32 1.40
C GLU A 193 24.90 -7.78 1.61
N PRO A 194 25.25 -6.48 1.52
CA PRO A 194 26.65 -6.06 1.61
C PRO A 194 27.33 -6.36 2.94
N SER A 195 26.62 -6.69 3.99
CA SER A 195 27.18 -6.91 5.33
C SER A 195 27.46 -8.37 5.71
N ARG A 196 27.20 -9.32 4.81
CA ARG A 196 27.44 -10.77 5.08
C ARG A 196 28.71 -11.34 4.41
N LEU A 197 29.43 -10.53 3.65
CA LEU A 197 30.63 -10.96 2.91
C LEU A 197 31.94 -10.31 3.41
N LYS A 198 32.02 -9.99 4.71
CA LYS A 198 33.31 -9.67 5.33
C LYS A 198 33.52 -10.46 6.60
#